data_84e076b7a0fb3ce48a38ce3d7ef3fd4b
#
_entry.id   84e076b7a0fb3ce48a38ce3d7ef3fd4b
#
_cell.length_a   1.000
_cell.length_b   1.000
_cell.length_c   1.000
_cell.angle_alpha   90.00
_cell.angle_beta   90.00
_cell.angle_gamma   90.00
#
_symmetry.space_group_name_H-M   'P 1'
#
loop_
_entity.id
_entity.type
_entity.pdbx_description
1 polymer ?
#
loop_
_entity_poly.entity_id
_entity_poly.type
_entity_poly.pdbx_seq_one_letter_code
_entity_poly.pdbx_strand_id
1 'polypeptide(L)'
;MLPAPTGSDSGRAPRSLRGMSDQPHPPIVEFAFPGPLRDTLVAAILDGTKTSTTSTLVEYSIEDEPLPVVGTRQTVVDSDDSAVAVIETTSVEVAPLASVDLQHAVDEGEGYTSVAEWRAAHERYWQGEAMRAWLGDEHFTVDDTTMVVLERFRLVEIL
;
A
#
# COMPACT_ATOMS: atom_id res chain seq x y z
N MET A 1 2.23 2.69 0.04
CA MET A 1 3.33 1.72 -0.03
C MET A 1 2.79 0.38 0.44
N LEU A 2 2.73 -0.59 -0.45
CA LEU A 2 2.23 -1.92 -0.12
C LEU A 2 3.27 -2.71 0.68
N PRO A 3 2.83 -3.68 1.48
CA PRO A 3 3.75 -4.52 2.22
C PRO A 3 4.60 -5.36 1.28
N ALA A 4 5.89 -5.43 1.56
CA ALA A 4 6.78 -6.38 0.96
C ALA A 4 6.88 -7.61 1.87
N PRO A 5 6.97 -8.83 1.36
CA PRO A 5 7.05 -10.03 2.19
C PRO A 5 8.41 -10.17 2.87
N THR A 6 8.42 -10.67 4.07
CA THR A 6 9.63 -11.16 4.70
C THR A 6 9.94 -12.56 4.18
N GLY A 7 11.18 -12.81 3.87
CA GLY A 7 11.65 -14.08 3.30
C GLY A 7 11.64 -15.25 4.27
N SER A 8 10.66 -15.41 5.09
CA SER A 8 10.39 -16.61 5.86
C SER A 8 8.90 -16.65 6.17
N ASP A 9 8.19 -17.33 5.35
CA ASP A 9 6.96 -18.06 5.62
C ASP A 9 6.03 -17.56 6.75
N SER A 10 5.82 -16.28 6.85
CA SER A 10 4.57 -15.80 7.39
C SER A 10 3.71 -15.49 6.17
N GLY A 11 3.20 -16.57 5.59
CA GLY A 11 2.40 -16.53 4.38
C GLY A 11 1.35 -15.45 4.51
N ARG A 12 1.63 -14.33 3.85
CA ARG A 12 0.60 -13.35 3.60
C ARG A 12 -0.46 -14.07 2.77
N ALA A 13 -1.56 -14.43 3.39
CA ALA A 13 -2.69 -14.90 2.63
C ALA A 13 -3.06 -13.80 1.63
N PRO A 14 -3.40 -14.14 0.38
CA PRO A 14 -3.93 -13.17 -0.57
C PRO A 14 -5.03 -12.35 0.10
N ARG A 15 -5.04 -11.03 -0.15
CA ARG A 15 -6.07 -10.15 0.43
C ARG A 15 -7.48 -10.71 0.22
N SER A 16 -7.73 -11.29 -0.94
CA SER A 16 -9.01 -11.90 -1.30
C SER A 16 -9.43 -13.06 -0.39
N LEU A 17 -8.48 -13.79 0.19
CA LEU A 17 -8.79 -14.90 1.11
C LEU A 17 -8.97 -14.44 2.56
N ARG A 18 -8.35 -13.32 2.94
CA ARG A 18 -8.51 -12.77 4.28
C ARG A 18 -9.90 -12.18 4.53
N GLY A 19 -10.60 -11.77 3.48
CA GLY A 19 -11.95 -11.23 3.56
C GLY A 19 -13.06 -12.27 3.62
N MET A 20 -12.75 -13.57 3.49
CA MET A 20 -13.73 -14.64 3.42
C MET A 20 -14.00 -15.33 4.75
N SER A 21 -13.30 -14.98 5.82
CA SER A 21 -13.61 -15.48 7.16
C SER A 21 -14.73 -14.66 7.79
N ASP A 22 -15.51 -15.28 8.66
CA ASP A 22 -16.60 -14.70 9.47
C ASP A 22 -16.13 -13.55 10.39
N GLN A 23 -15.38 -12.59 9.85
CA GLN A 23 -14.88 -11.45 10.59
C GLN A 23 -15.93 -10.34 10.62
N PRO A 24 -16.20 -9.75 11.80
CA PRO A 24 -17.13 -8.62 11.90
C PRO A 24 -16.64 -7.35 11.22
N HIS A 25 -15.43 -7.34 10.72
CA HIS A 25 -14.77 -6.19 10.08
C HIS A 25 -14.54 -6.44 8.58
N PRO A 26 -14.43 -5.36 7.77
CA PRO A 26 -14.02 -5.44 6.38
C PRO A 26 -12.66 -6.17 6.19
N PRO A 27 -12.34 -6.61 4.95
CA PRO A 27 -11.07 -7.25 4.64
C PRO A 27 -9.86 -6.43 5.12
N ILE A 28 -8.81 -7.13 5.55
CA ILE A 28 -7.60 -6.49 6.06
C ILE A 28 -6.77 -5.90 4.92
N VAL A 29 -6.26 -4.69 5.15
CA VAL A 29 -5.19 -4.06 4.38
C VAL A 29 -3.97 -3.86 5.28
N GLU A 30 -2.80 -4.19 4.75
CA GLU A 30 -1.52 -4.04 5.43
C GLU A 30 -0.69 -2.97 4.75
N PHE A 31 -0.18 -2.02 5.52
CA PHE A 31 0.74 -0.99 5.05
C PHE A 31 2.15 -1.33 5.52
N ALA A 32 3.03 -1.66 4.58
CA ALA A 32 4.38 -2.14 4.82
C ALA A 32 4.44 -3.42 5.71
N PHE A 33 5.64 -3.85 6.07
CA PHE A 33 5.83 -4.95 7.01
C PHE A 33 5.57 -4.50 8.45
N PRO A 34 5.25 -5.43 9.36
CA PRO A 34 5.28 -5.11 10.78
C PRO A 34 6.61 -4.48 11.17
N GLY A 35 6.55 -3.35 11.86
CA GLY A 35 7.73 -2.60 12.29
C GLY A 35 7.57 -1.09 12.21
N PRO A 36 8.67 -0.34 12.37
CA PRO A 36 8.65 1.12 12.49
C PRO A 36 7.99 1.84 11.31
N LEU A 37 8.18 1.35 10.08
CA LEU A 37 7.55 1.97 8.91
C LEU A 37 6.03 1.81 8.96
N ARG A 38 5.52 0.61 9.24
CA ARG A 38 4.08 0.39 9.40
C ARG A 38 3.52 1.29 10.49
N ASP A 39 4.19 1.37 11.63
CA ASP A 39 3.73 2.20 12.75
C ASP A 39 3.60 3.67 12.36
N THR A 40 4.57 4.19 11.59
CA THR A 40 4.52 5.55 11.06
C THR A 40 3.37 5.75 10.09
N LEU A 41 3.16 4.82 9.16
CA LEU A 41 2.08 4.89 8.17
C LEU A 41 0.71 4.80 8.83
N VAL A 42 0.54 3.90 9.78
CA VAL A 42 -0.70 3.74 10.54
C VAL A 42 -1.01 5.00 11.35
N ALA A 43 -0.01 5.58 12.02
CA ALA A 43 -0.18 6.83 12.75
C ALA A 43 -0.65 7.96 11.81
N ALA A 44 -0.09 8.06 10.60
CA ALA A 44 -0.50 9.05 9.61
C ALA A 44 -1.93 8.82 9.09
N ILE A 45 -2.37 7.58 8.97
CA ILE A 45 -3.77 7.26 8.64
C ILE A 45 -4.70 7.72 9.76
N LEU A 46 -4.35 7.42 11.01
CA LEU A 46 -5.17 7.75 12.18
C LEU A 46 -5.29 9.26 12.40
N ASP A 47 -4.25 10.02 12.12
CA ASP A 47 -4.29 11.48 12.24
C ASP A 47 -4.84 12.20 11.00
N GLY A 48 -5.10 11.47 9.91
CA GLY A 48 -5.70 11.99 8.68
C GLY A 48 -4.71 12.59 7.69
N THR A 49 -3.41 12.54 7.94
CA THR A 49 -2.39 13.07 7.00
C THR A 49 -2.12 12.13 5.83
N LYS A 50 -2.29 10.82 6.02
CA LYS A 50 -2.18 9.84 4.94
C LYS A 50 -3.55 9.51 4.37
N THR A 51 -3.79 9.95 3.13
CA THR A 51 -5.04 9.74 2.39
C THR A 51 -4.81 9.15 0.99
N SER A 52 -3.58 8.80 0.65
CA SER A 52 -3.24 8.15 -0.61
C SER A 52 -2.18 7.07 -0.40
N THR A 53 -2.11 6.16 -1.36
CA THR A 53 -1.07 5.13 -1.41
C THR A 53 -0.81 4.73 -2.86
N THR A 54 0.39 4.20 -3.12
CA THR A 54 0.81 3.80 -4.46
C THR A 54 1.36 2.38 -4.44
N SER A 55 0.97 1.60 -5.43
CA SER A 55 1.49 0.26 -5.68
C SER A 55 1.87 0.14 -7.13
N THR A 56 2.80 -0.75 -7.47
CA THR A 56 3.00 -1.11 -8.87
C THR A 56 1.87 -2.03 -9.34
N LEU A 57 1.49 -1.92 -10.60
CA LEU A 57 0.43 -2.77 -11.16
C LEU A 57 0.80 -4.26 -11.10
N VAL A 58 2.09 -4.58 -11.25
CA VAL A 58 2.57 -5.97 -11.22
C VAL A 58 2.31 -6.66 -9.87
N GLU A 59 2.26 -5.91 -8.77
CA GLU A 59 1.96 -6.48 -7.44
C GLU A 59 0.58 -7.15 -7.42
N TYR A 60 -0.41 -6.54 -8.05
CA TYR A 60 -1.76 -7.13 -8.15
C TYR A 60 -1.77 -8.39 -9.01
N SER A 61 -1.00 -8.41 -10.10
CA SER A 61 -0.89 -9.57 -10.97
C SER A 61 -0.26 -10.76 -10.27
N ILE A 62 0.77 -10.53 -9.46
CA ILE A 62 1.46 -11.59 -8.71
C ILE A 62 0.58 -12.18 -7.62
N GLU A 63 -0.19 -11.35 -6.94
CA GLU A 63 -1.12 -11.79 -5.91
C GLU A 63 -2.43 -12.36 -6.47
N ASP A 64 -2.64 -12.28 -7.79
CA ASP A 64 -3.92 -12.61 -8.42
C ASP A 64 -5.09 -11.87 -7.76
N GLU A 65 -4.87 -10.60 -7.47
CA GLU A 65 -5.86 -9.74 -6.83
C GLU A 65 -6.49 -8.75 -7.82
N PRO A 66 -7.80 -8.48 -7.70
CA PRO A 66 -8.40 -7.38 -8.42
C PRO A 66 -7.89 -6.04 -7.90
N LEU A 67 -7.92 -5.01 -8.75
CA LEU A 67 -7.64 -3.64 -8.32
C LEU A 67 -8.67 -3.20 -7.27
N PRO A 68 -8.28 -2.28 -6.37
CA PRO A 68 -9.25 -1.68 -5.45
C PRO A 68 -10.41 -1.03 -6.19
N VAL A 69 -11.58 -1.04 -5.59
CA VAL A 69 -12.80 -0.46 -6.15
C VAL A 69 -13.28 0.66 -5.24
N VAL A 70 -13.69 1.78 -5.85
CA VAL A 70 -14.29 2.91 -5.10
C VAL A 70 -15.46 2.43 -4.25
N GLY A 71 -15.49 2.85 -2.98
CA GLY A 71 -16.50 2.43 -2.01
C GLY A 71 -16.13 1.18 -1.21
N THR A 72 -15.07 0.48 -1.57
CA THR A 72 -14.59 -0.67 -0.80
C THR A 72 -14.01 -0.21 0.53
N ARG A 73 -14.42 -0.87 1.61
CA ARG A 73 -13.89 -0.66 2.95
C ARG A 73 -12.85 -1.73 3.29
N GLN A 74 -11.82 -1.33 4.01
CA GLN A 74 -10.76 -2.21 4.47
C GLN A 74 -10.38 -1.89 5.91
N THR A 75 -10.01 -2.93 6.64
CA THR A 75 -9.54 -2.80 8.03
C THR A 75 -8.03 -2.63 8.05
N VAL A 76 -7.57 -1.54 8.61
CA VAL A 76 -6.14 -1.27 8.82
C VAL A 76 -5.68 -1.97 10.09
N VAL A 77 -4.56 -2.68 9.99
CA VAL A 77 -3.93 -3.35 11.14
C VAL A 77 -2.57 -2.71 11.46
N ASP A 78 -2.24 -2.72 12.74
CA ASP A 78 -0.93 -2.28 13.22
C ASP A 78 0.14 -3.40 13.13
N SER A 79 1.31 -3.17 13.72
CA SER A 79 2.41 -4.15 13.70
C SER A 79 2.15 -5.39 14.57
N ASP A 80 1.16 -5.37 15.43
CA ASP A 80 0.71 -6.50 16.26
C ASP A 80 -0.50 -7.23 15.64
N ASP A 81 -0.82 -6.92 14.38
CA ASP A 81 -2.02 -7.41 13.67
C ASP A 81 -3.34 -7.02 14.33
N SER A 82 -3.34 -6.00 15.16
CA SER A 82 -4.55 -5.46 15.77
C SER A 82 -5.26 -4.52 14.80
N ALA A 83 -6.58 -4.69 14.68
CA ALA A 83 -7.42 -3.79 13.90
C ALA A 83 -7.50 -2.42 14.58
N VAL A 84 -7.11 -1.36 13.88
CA VAL A 84 -7.01 0.00 14.46
C VAL A 84 -7.90 1.03 13.75
N ALA A 85 -8.28 0.78 12.51
CA ALA A 85 -9.09 1.70 11.73
C ALA A 85 -9.82 1.00 10.59
N VAL A 86 -10.85 1.66 10.08
CA VAL A 86 -11.50 1.31 8.79
C VAL A 86 -11.30 2.46 7.84
N ILE A 87 -10.83 2.18 6.64
CA ILE A 87 -10.70 3.13 5.53
C ILE A 87 -11.64 2.74 4.40
N GLU A 88 -12.01 3.72 3.57
CA GLU A 88 -12.83 3.51 2.38
C GLU A 88 -12.13 4.10 1.17
N THR A 89 -12.00 3.32 0.11
CA THR A 89 -11.41 3.76 -1.16
C THR A 89 -12.31 4.82 -1.81
N THR A 90 -11.75 5.97 -2.14
CA THR A 90 -12.48 7.08 -2.78
C THR A 90 -12.09 7.32 -4.23
N SER A 91 -10.90 6.87 -4.64
CA SER A 91 -10.40 7.00 -6.01
C SER A 91 -9.38 5.93 -6.33
N VAL A 92 -9.41 5.42 -7.55
CA VAL A 92 -8.41 4.48 -8.08
C VAL A 92 -8.07 4.92 -9.50
N GLU A 93 -6.78 5.10 -9.75
CA GLU A 93 -6.25 5.44 -11.07
C GLU A 93 -5.05 4.54 -11.39
N VAL A 94 -5.00 4.02 -12.61
CA VAL A 94 -3.81 3.34 -13.13
C VAL A 94 -3.12 4.27 -14.10
N ALA A 95 -1.86 4.59 -13.83
CA ALA A 95 -1.13 5.59 -14.59
C ALA A 95 0.37 5.27 -14.63
N PRO A 96 1.12 5.84 -15.60
CA PRO A 96 2.57 5.74 -15.60
C PRO A 96 3.18 6.44 -14.38
N LEU A 97 4.27 5.90 -13.87
CA LEU A 97 4.98 6.46 -12.71
C LEU A 97 5.35 7.95 -12.92
N ALA A 98 5.72 8.33 -14.15
CA ALA A 98 6.03 9.72 -14.48
C ALA A 98 4.86 10.70 -14.30
N SER A 99 3.63 10.23 -14.25
CA SER A 99 2.44 11.08 -14.15
C SER A 99 2.00 11.38 -12.71
N VAL A 100 2.65 10.79 -11.71
CA VAL A 100 2.33 11.05 -10.31
C VAL A 100 2.60 12.51 -9.95
N ASP A 101 1.58 13.19 -9.43
CA ASP A 101 1.66 14.60 -9.09
C ASP A 101 2.07 14.85 -7.62
N LEU A 102 2.40 16.10 -7.32
CA LEU A 102 2.83 16.49 -5.98
C LEU A 102 1.72 16.28 -4.94
N GLN A 103 0.47 16.52 -5.28
CA GLN A 103 -0.64 16.37 -4.34
C GLN A 103 -0.77 14.91 -3.88
N HIS A 104 -0.66 13.96 -4.81
CA HIS A 104 -0.67 12.54 -4.45
C HIS A 104 0.52 12.19 -3.54
N ALA A 105 1.71 12.68 -3.86
CA ALA A 105 2.92 12.45 -3.06
C ALA A 105 2.80 13.01 -1.64
N VAL A 106 2.27 14.22 -1.50
CA VAL A 106 2.02 14.85 -0.19
C VAL A 106 0.97 14.10 0.61
N ASP A 107 -0.10 13.66 -0.05
CA ASP A 107 -1.21 12.96 0.58
C ASP A 107 -0.87 11.53 1.04
N GLU A 108 0.30 11.02 0.67
CA GLU A 108 0.81 9.78 1.27
C GLU A 108 1.20 9.93 2.75
N GLY A 109 1.34 11.17 3.22
CA GLY A 109 1.52 11.46 4.65
C GLY A 109 2.90 11.11 5.21
N GLU A 110 3.90 10.92 4.35
CA GLU A 110 5.26 10.54 4.74
C GLU A 110 6.23 11.74 4.76
N GLY A 111 5.70 12.96 4.58
CA GLY A 111 6.50 14.19 4.70
C GLY A 111 7.22 14.61 3.42
N TYR A 112 6.89 14.06 2.27
CA TYR A 112 7.48 14.48 1.00
C TYR A 112 7.07 15.89 0.64
N THR A 113 8.03 16.68 0.19
CA THR A 113 7.83 18.06 -0.27
C THR A 113 7.99 18.22 -1.78
N SER A 114 8.43 17.17 -2.47
CA SER A 114 8.56 17.14 -3.91
C SER A 114 8.25 15.75 -4.47
N VAL A 115 7.85 15.71 -5.75
CA VAL A 115 7.68 14.43 -6.47
C VAL A 115 9.01 13.67 -6.57
N ALA A 116 10.12 14.38 -6.71
CA ALA A 116 11.43 13.75 -6.80
C ALA A 116 11.82 13.01 -5.52
N GLU A 117 11.55 13.57 -4.34
CA GLU A 117 11.77 12.89 -3.05
C GLU A 117 10.89 11.66 -2.92
N TRP A 118 9.60 11.81 -3.23
CA TRP A 118 8.64 10.71 -3.23
C TRP A 118 9.09 9.58 -4.15
N ARG A 119 9.47 9.94 -5.38
CA ARG A 119 9.93 8.99 -6.38
C ARG A 119 11.18 8.23 -5.93
N ALA A 120 12.18 8.93 -5.44
CA ALA A 120 13.42 8.31 -4.96
C ALA A 120 13.17 7.29 -3.84
N ALA A 121 12.28 7.62 -2.89
CA ALA A 121 11.92 6.71 -1.80
C ALA A 121 11.18 5.47 -2.31
N HIS A 122 10.23 5.64 -3.25
CA HIS A 122 9.47 4.53 -3.83
C HIS A 122 10.35 3.65 -4.71
N GLU A 123 11.24 4.21 -5.51
CA GLU A 123 12.21 3.44 -6.31
C GLU A 123 13.10 2.57 -5.41
N ARG A 124 13.62 3.13 -4.31
CA ARG A 124 14.41 2.34 -3.35
C ARG A 124 13.62 1.18 -2.76
N TYR A 125 12.35 1.40 -2.44
CA TYR A 125 11.48 0.35 -1.91
C TYR A 125 11.20 -0.74 -2.94
N TRP A 126 10.73 -0.35 -4.12
CA TRP A 126 10.36 -1.30 -5.18
C TRP A 126 11.55 -2.08 -5.73
N GLN A 127 12.71 -1.45 -5.82
CA GLN A 127 13.95 -2.06 -6.33
C GLN A 127 14.82 -2.65 -5.22
N GLY A 128 14.34 -2.63 -3.98
CA GLY A 128 15.02 -3.22 -2.85
C GLY A 128 15.00 -4.74 -2.86
N GLU A 129 15.92 -5.34 -2.13
CA GLU A 129 16.11 -6.80 -2.09
C GLU A 129 14.82 -7.53 -1.65
N ALA A 130 14.14 -7.02 -0.63
CA ALA A 130 12.92 -7.65 -0.12
C ALA A 130 11.81 -7.68 -1.16
N MET A 131 11.60 -6.59 -1.88
CA MET A 131 10.58 -6.50 -2.91
C MET A 131 10.91 -7.37 -4.12
N ARG A 132 12.16 -7.35 -4.55
CA ARG A 132 12.62 -8.20 -5.65
C ARG A 132 12.48 -9.69 -5.33
N ALA A 133 12.80 -10.09 -4.11
CA ALA A 133 12.60 -11.46 -3.66
C ALA A 133 11.12 -11.85 -3.68
N TRP A 134 10.26 -10.96 -3.23
CA TRP A 134 8.82 -11.20 -3.24
C TRP A 134 8.24 -11.29 -4.65
N LEU A 135 8.69 -10.41 -5.56
CA LEU A 135 8.29 -10.45 -6.96
C LEU A 135 8.84 -11.68 -7.71
N GLY A 136 9.88 -12.33 -7.18
CA GLY A 136 10.57 -13.40 -7.88
C GLY A 136 11.41 -12.90 -9.07
N ASP A 137 11.79 -11.62 -9.05
CA ASP A 137 12.58 -10.96 -10.08
C ASP A 137 13.69 -10.13 -9.44
N GLU A 138 14.89 -10.70 -9.38
CA GLU A 138 16.07 -10.05 -8.80
C GLU A 138 16.54 -8.80 -9.57
N HIS A 139 16.08 -8.62 -10.81
CA HIS A 139 16.44 -7.51 -11.70
C HIS A 139 15.30 -6.51 -11.87
N PHE A 140 14.22 -6.65 -11.09
CA PHE A 140 13.09 -5.74 -11.19
C PHE A 140 13.51 -4.29 -11.02
N THR A 141 13.12 -3.46 -11.99
CA THR A 141 13.35 -2.02 -11.98
C THR A 141 12.08 -1.29 -12.39
N VAL A 142 11.98 -0.04 -11.98
CA VAL A 142 10.91 0.86 -12.38
C VAL A 142 11.50 2.03 -13.18
N ASP A 143 10.69 2.56 -14.09
CA ASP A 143 11.02 3.72 -14.91
C ASP A 143 9.78 4.61 -15.10
N ASP A 144 9.89 5.63 -15.94
CA ASP A 144 8.79 6.57 -16.21
C ASP A 144 7.53 5.90 -16.77
N THR A 145 7.69 4.76 -17.45
CA THR A 145 6.58 4.03 -18.08
C THR A 145 5.98 2.94 -17.20
N THR A 146 6.59 2.65 -16.06
CA THR A 146 6.08 1.64 -15.12
C THR A 146 4.69 2.03 -14.67
N MET A 147 3.71 1.12 -14.87
CA MET A 147 2.34 1.37 -14.45
C MET A 147 2.18 1.20 -12.95
N VAL A 148 1.57 2.18 -12.33
CA VAL A 148 1.28 2.22 -10.89
C VAL A 148 -0.22 2.38 -10.66
N VAL A 149 -0.65 1.92 -9.51
CA VAL A 149 -2.03 2.07 -9.02
C VAL A 149 -2.01 3.16 -7.95
N LEU A 150 -2.69 4.25 -8.25
CA LEU A 150 -2.85 5.40 -7.37
C LEU A 150 -4.19 5.27 -6.67
N GLU A 151 -4.18 4.99 -5.39
CA GLU A 151 -5.37 4.82 -4.59
C GLU A 151 -5.50 5.98 -3.61
N ARG A 152 -6.71 6.53 -3.50
CA ARG A 152 -7.09 7.48 -2.46
C ARG A 152 -8.12 6.84 -1.56
N PHE A 153 -8.05 7.17 -0.29
CA PHE A 153 -8.99 6.66 0.71
C PHE A 153 -9.30 7.73 1.76
N ARG A 154 -10.34 7.50 2.52
CA ARG A 154 -10.69 8.29 3.70
C ARG A 154 -10.79 7.41 4.93
N LEU A 155 -10.48 7.96 6.08
CA LEU A 155 -10.72 7.32 7.37
C LEU A 155 -12.22 7.31 7.65
N VAL A 156 -12.77 6.13 7.90
CA VAL A 156 -14.20 5.95 8.20
C VAL A 156 -14.43 5.82 9.70
N GLU A 157 -13.57 5.05 10.36
CA GLU A 157 -13.74 4.70 11.76
C GLU A 157 -12.38 4.43 12.42
N ILE A 158 -12.21 4.85 13.64
CA ILE A 158 -11.10 4.45 14.52
C ILE A 158 -11.65 3.37 15.45
N LEU A 159 -10.99 2.24 15.47
CA LEU A 159 -11.43 1.07 16.23
C LEU A 159 -10.88 1.06 17.67
#